data_dd3ec6a47510dc0d7eeb05f1b1c622fb
#
_entry.id   dd3ec6a47510dc0d7eeb05f1b1c622fb
#
_cell.length_a   1.000
_cell.length_b   1.000
_cell.length_c   1.000
_cell.angle_alpha   90.00
_cell.angle_beta   90.00
_cell.angle_gamma   90.00
#
_symmetry.space_group_name_H-M   'P 1'
#
loop_
_entity.id
_entity.type
_entity.pdbx_description
1 polymer ?
#
loop_
_entity_poly.entity_id
_entity_poly.type
_entity_poly.pdbx_seq_one_letter_code
_entity_poly.pdbx_strand_id
1 'polypeptide(L)'
;ESAKARLLIAVPVALLLIFILLYFAFGSVKEALMVYSAIPLSAVGGILFLWLRDLPFSISAGVGFIALFGIAVLNGIVLIEHFKELKHQGMTNMNELILKGTTDRLRPVLLTASAAALGFLPMAISSSAGAEVQRPLATVVIGGLFTATLLTMIVLPILFKIFDEKEFKKPKFKKVKNSDVLLIFMLLPFIGFSQQNNPELDSLVKKAISNNAGIKAGQLKIEKAKQETKLAYDFEKTNVYYS
;
A
#
# COMPACT_ATOMS: atom_id res chain seq x y z
N GLU A 1 1.38 22.71 12.82
CA GLU A 1 1.07 21.96 14.08
C GLU A 1 -0.05 20.93 13.90
N SER A 2 -1.10 21.27 13.19
CA SER A 2 -2.23 20.35 12.96
C SER A 2 -1.86 19.05 12.22
N ALA A 3 -0.91 19.09 11.28
CA ALA A 3 -0.50 17.93 10.52
C ALA A 3 0.34 16.93 11.34
N LYS A 4 1.19 17.42 12.25
CA LYS A 4 1.92 16.57 13.22
C LYS A 4 0.96 15.89 14.19
N ALA A 5 -0.03 16.62 14.69
CA ALA A 5 -1.05 16.06 15.58
C ALA A 5 -1.87 14.96 14.90
N ARG A 6 -2.23 15.15 13.63
CA ARG A 6 -2.94 14.11 12.84
C ARG A 6 -2.07 12.86 12.63
N LEU A 7 -0.77 13.02 12.39
CA LEU A 7 0.14 11.88 12.23
C LEU A 7 0.29 11.09 13.54
N LEU A 8 0.36 11.79 14.69
CA LEU A 8 0.44 11.16 16.01
C LEU A 8 -0.79 10.29 16.34
N ILE A 9 -1.93 10.58 15.74
CA ILE A 9 -3.14 9.76 15.87
C ILE A 9 -3.18 8.69 14.79
N ALA A 10 -2.83 9.02 13.54
CA ALA A 10 -2.94 8.13 12.40
C ALA A 10 -2.04 6.89 12.54
N VAL A 11 -0.80 7.06 13.02
CA VAL A 11 0.15 5.93 13.17
C VAL A 11 -0.34 4.89 14.19
N PRO A 12 -0.70 5.24 15.45
CA PRO A 12 -1.25 4.27 16.39
C PRO A 12 -2.55 3.61 15.91
N VAL A 13 -3.43 4.36 15.27
CA VAL A 13 -4.68 3.82 14.71
C VAL A 13 -4.38 2.81 13.60
N ALA A 14 -3.45 3.13 12.68
CA ALA A 14 -3.03 2.21 11.64
C ALA A 14 -2.41 0.94 12.23
N LEU A 15 -1.54 1.06 13.23
CA LEU A 15 -0.90 -0.06 13.91
C LEU A 15 -1.92 -0.96 14.61
N LEU A 16 -2.90 -0.38 15.29
CA LEU A 16 -3.98 -1.11 15.94
C LEU A 16 -4.84 -1.83 14.91
N LEU A 17 -5.20 -1.17 13.82
CA LEU A 17 -5.98 -1.75 12.73
C LEU A 17 -5.24 -2.92 12.07
N ILE A 18 -3.94 -2.77 11.80
CA ILE A 18 -3.09 -3.86 11.30
C ILE A 18 -3.12 -5.05 12.26
N PHE A 19 -2.97 -4.82 13.56
CA PHE A 19 -3.01 -5.91 14.55
C PHE A 19 -4.36 -6.63 14.58
N ILE A 20 -5.46 -5.89 14.53
CA ILE A 20 -6.81 -6.45 14.48
C ILE A 20 -6.99 -7.31 13.21
N LEU A 21 -6.58 -6.79 12.05
CA LEU A 21 -6.66 -7.53 10.78
C LEU A 21 -5.82 -8.81 10.81
N LEU A 22 -4.62 -8.75 11.37
CA LEU A 22 -3.77 -9.94 11.56
C LEU A 22 -4.42 -10.97 12.47
N TYR A 23 -5.03 -10.53 13.57
CA TYR A 23 -5.75 -11.42 14.46
C TYR A 23 -6.91 -12.13 13.74
N PHE A 24 -7.70 -11.40 12.94
CA PHE A 24 -8.77 -12.01 12.15
C PHE A 24 -8.24 -12.94 11.05
N ALA A 25 -7.13 -12.59 10.42
CA ALA A 25 -6.54 -13.39 9.35
C ALA A 25 -6.03 -14.75 9.87
N PHE A 26 -5.33 -14.75 11.00
CA PHE A 26 -4.71 -15.95 11.54
C PHE A 26 -5.59 -16.70 12.57
N GLY A 27 -6.54 -16.02 13.21
CA GLY A 27 -7.33 -16.58 14.32
C GLY A 27 -6.49 -16.90 15.56
N SER A 28 -5.25 -16.41 15.63
CA SER A 28 -4.28 -16.67 16.69
C SER A 28 -3.50 -15.41 17.04
N VAL A 29 -3.55 -15.03 18.32
CA VAL A 29 -2.75 -13.89 18.83
C VAL A 29 -1.25 -14.13 18.66
N LYS A 30 -0.79 -15.39 18.81
CA LYS A 30 0.62 -15.74 18.66
C LYS A 30 1.12 -15.47 17.24
N GLU A 31 0.39 -15.95 16.24
CA GLU A 31 0.74 -15.76 14.82
C GLU A 31 0.66 -14.27 14.44
N ALA A 32 -0.38 -13.59 14.91
CA ALA A 32 -0.52 -12.15 14.71
C ALA A 32 0.66 -11.37 15.30
N LEU A 33 1.11 -11.71 16.52
CA LEU A 33 2.28 -11.06 17.14
C LEU A 33 3.59 -11.38 16.41
N MET A 34 3.75 -12.61 15.91
CA MET A 34 4.94 -12.97 15.12
C MET A 34 5.04 -12.09 13.88
N VAL A 35 3.96 -11.96 13.11
CA VAL A 35 3.95 -11.10 11.92
C VAL A 35 4.06 -9.63 12.28
N TYR A 36 3.40 -9.20 13.36
CA TYR A 36 3.46 -7.82 13.84
C TYR A 36 4.88 -7.38 14.23
N SER A 37 5.75 -8.32 14.64
CA SER A 37 7.16 -8.04 14.93
C SER A 37 7.95 -7.53 13.71
N ALA A 38 7.45 -7.72 12.48
CA ALA A 38 8.04 -7.15 11.28
C ALA A 38 7.99 -5.61 11.27
N ILE A 39 7.03 -5.01 11.98
CA ILE A 39 6.87 -3.55 12.04
C ILE A 39 8.07 -2.86 12.69
N PRO A 40 8.45 -3.16 13.94
CA PRO A 40 9.63 -2.56 14.55
C PRO A 40 10.91 -2.85 13.77
N LEU A 41 11.02 -4.06 13.18
CA LEU A 41 12.19 -4.41 12.36
C LEU A 41 12.31 -3.52 11.10
N SER A 42 11.18 -3.24 10.45
CA SER A 42 11.15 -2.34 9.30
C SER A 42 11.41 -0.88 9.70
N ALA A 43 10.90 -0.45 10.86
CA ALA A 43 11.09 0.90 11.36
C ALA A 43 12.56 1.25 11.58
N VAL A 44 13.33 0.30 12.12
CA VAL A 44 14.79 0.49 12.31
C VAL A 44 15.47 0.87 11.00
N GLY A 45 15.16 0.17 9.91
CA GLY A 45 15.74 0.47 8.60
C GLY A 45 15.32 1.82 8.04
N GLY A 46 14.04 2.17 8.17
CA GLY A 46 13.55 3.47 7.73
C GLY A 46 14.25 4.63 8.46
N ILE A 47 14.43 4.51 9.79
CA ILE A 47 15.12 5.49 10.60
C ILE A 47 16.61 5.57 10.23
N LEU A 48 17.26 4.41 10.07
CA LEU A 48 18.68 4.34 9.73
C LEU A 48 18.97 4.99 8.38
N PHE A 49 18.13 4.78 7.39
CA PHE A 49 18.32 5.38 6.07
C PHE A 49 18.00 6.88 6.04
N LEU A 50 17.07 7.37 6.85
CA LEU A 50 16.87 8.80 7.04
C LEU A 50 18.13 9.46 7.66
N TRP A 51 18.69 8.80 8.67
CA TRP A 51 19.91 9.28 9.32
C TRP A 51 21.12 9.27 8.38
N LEU A 52 21.31 8.18 7.62
CA LEU A 52 22.42 8.07 6.63
C LEU A 52 22.35 9.14 5.53
N ARG A 53 21.15 9.61 5.20
CA ARG A 53 20.92 10.63 4.17
C ARG A 53 20.76 12.04 4.72
N ASP A 54 20.94 12.21 6.02
CA ASP A 54 20.82 13.50 6.72
C ASP A 54 19.47 14.19 6.47
N LEU A 55 18.38 13.36 6.38
CA LEU A 55 17.03 13.83 6.14
C LEU A 55 16.25 13.93 7.46
N PRO A 56 15.55 15.07 7.71
CA PRO A 56 14.76 15.22 8.92
C PRO A 56 13.54 14.29 8.92
N PHE A 57 13.10 13.91 10.13
CA PHE A 57 11.84 13.20 10.29
C PHE A 57 10.66 14.13 9.98
N SER A 58 10.16 14.07 8.77
CA SER A 58 9.07 14.90 8.26
C SER A 58 7.72 14.16 8.31
N ILE A 59 6.63 14.87 8.08
CA ILE A 59 5.30 14.29 7.97
C ILE A 59 5.25 13.26 6.84
N SER A 60 5.93 13.55 5.72
CA SER A 60 6.02 12.63 4.59
C SER A 60 6.80 11.35 4.93
N ALA A 61 7.86 11.45 5.75
CA ALA A 61 8.53 10.27 6.29
C ALA A 61 7.57 9.42 7.12
N GLY A 62 6.73 10.04 7.95
CA GLY A 62 5.69 9.35 8.72
C GLY A 62 4.69 8.59 7.84
N VAL A 63 4.25 9.18 6.74
CA VAL A 63 3.42 8.48 5.73
C VAL A 63 4.18 7.32 5.11
N GLY A 64 5.49 7.51 4.83
CA GLY A 64 6.37 6.44 4.35
C GLY A 64 6.43 5.26 5.32
N PHE A 65 6.47 5.50 6.63
CA PHE A 65 6.42 4.43 7.64
C PHE A 65 5.11 3.65 7.61
N ILE A 66 3.96 4.31 7.46
CA ILE A 66 2.66 3.63 7.36
C ILE A 66 2.65 2.69 6.14
N ALA A 67 3.10 3.17 4.98
CA ALA A 67 3.20 2.36 3.78
C ALA A 67 4.18 1.17 3.95
N LEU A 68 5.34 1.44 4.55
CA LEU A 68 6.36 0.44 4.85
C LEU A 68 5.83 -0.67 5.77
N PHE A 69 5.10 -0.32 6.81
CA PHE A 69 4.53 -1.29 7.75
C PHE A 69 3.55 -2.23 7.06
N GLY A 70 2.72 -1.72 6.14
CA GLY A 70 1.83 -2.55 5.34
C GLY A 70 2.58 -3.58 4.50
N ILE A 71 3.65 -3.17 3.81
CA ILE A 71 4.46 -4.07 2.97
C ILE A 71 5.23 -5.10 3.83
N ALA A 72 5.81 -4.67 4.96
CA ALA A 72 6.54 -5.54 5.86
C ALA A 72 5.64 -6.64 6.46
N VAL A 73 4.44 -6.26 6.88
CA VAL A 73 3.43 -7.18 7.41
C VAL A 73 2.97 -8.16 6.34
N LEU A 74 2.73 -7.69 5.10
CA LEU A 74 2.35 -8.57 3.99
C LEU A 74 3.39 -9.66 3.74
N ASN A 75 4.68 -9.31 3.72
CA ASN A 75 5.77 -10.28 3.57
C ASN A 75 5.77 -11.30 4.73
N GLY A 76 5.49 -10.83 5.96
CA GLY A 76 5.36 -11.70 7.13
C GLY A 76 4.19 -12.68 7.03
N ILE A 77 3.01 -12.21 6.60
CA ILE A 77 1.82 -13.04 6.39
C ILE A 77 2.13 -14.17 5.40
N VAL A 78 2.68 -13.82 4.24
CA VAL A 78 2.99 -14.79 3.16
C VAL A 78 3.97 -15.87 3.64
N LEU A 79 4.94 -15.50 4.48
CA LEU A 79 5.92 -16.46 5.02
C LEU A 79 5.28 -17.40 6.04
N ILE A 80 4.51 -16.89 7.00
CA ILE A 80 3.84 -17.70 8.02
C ILE A 80 2.81 -18.65 7.40
N GLU A 81 2.00 -18.15 6.43
CA GLU A 81 1.04 -18.99 5.71
C GLU A 81 1.75 -20.12 4.95
N HIS A 82 2.89 -19.86 4.35
CA HIS A 82 3.66 -20.91 3.68
C HIS A 82 4.20 -21.97 4.65
N PHE A 83 4.66 -21.58 5.82
CA PHE A 83 5.04 -22.55 6.87
C PHE A 83 3.85 -23.43 7.29
N LYS A 84 2.67 -22.84 7.43
CA LYS A 84 1.44 -23.55 7.74
C LYS A 84 1.06 -24.53 6.64
N GLU A 85 1.19 -24.12 5.40
CA GLU A 85 0.93 -24.97 4.22
C GLU A 85 1.86 -26.18 4.20
N LEU A 86 3.18 -26.00 4.40
CA LEU A 86 4.14 -27.10 4.48
C LEU A 86 3.84 -28.06 5.65
N LYS A 87 3.41 -27.52 6.78
CA LYS A 87 2.95 -28.31 7.92
C LYS A 87 1.70 -29.13 7.55
N HIS A 88 0.76 -28.58 6.81
CA HIS A 88 -0.41 -29.29 6.29
C HIS A 88 -0.06 -30.39 5.30
N GLN A 89 0.97 -30.20 4.48
CA GLN A 89 1.47 -31.21 3.53
C GLN A 89 2.16 -32.40 4.22
N GLY A 90 2.22 -32.39 5.58
CA GLY A 90 2.72 -33.50 6.37
C GLY A 90 4.20 -33.43 6.71
N MET A 91 4.85 -32.27 6.56
CA MET A 91 6.22 -32.10 7.04
C MET A 91 6.26 -32.13 8.57
N THR A 92 6.92 -33.15 9.12
CA THR A 92 7.02 -33.37 10.57
C THR A 92 8.31 -32.83 11.17
N ASN A 93 9.34 -32.61 10.35
CA ASN A 93 10.62 -32.07 10.82
C ASN A 93 10.61 -30.54 10.77
N MET A 94 10.59 -29.89 11.94
CA MET A 94 10.53 -28.42 12.05
C MET A 94 11.70 -27.72 11.36
N ASN A 95 12.92 -28.27 11.44
CA ASN A 95 14.08 -27.65 10.83
C ASN A 95 14.01 -27.69 9.29
N GLU A 96 13.56 -28.81 8.73
CA GLU A 96 13.36 -28.95 7.29
C GLU A 96 12.24 -28.06 6.78
N LEU A 97 11.13 -27.96 7.54
CA LEU A 97 10.00 -27.11 7.25
C LEU A 97 10.43 -25.64 7.15
N ILE A 98 11.18 -25.16 8.16
CA ILE A 98 11.67 -23.79 8.21
C ILE A 98 12.65 -23.53 7.06
N LEU A 99 13.61 -24.41 6.86
CA LEU A 99 14.62 -24.24 5.81
C LEU A 99 13.96 -24.19 4.42
N LYS A 100 13.10 -25.16 4.14
CA LYS A 100 12.37 -25.23 2.87
C LYS A 100 11.46 -24.02 2.69
N GLY A 101 10.61 -23.71 3.66
CA GLY A 101 9.66 -22.61 3.56
C GLY A 101 10.34 -21.24 3.40
N THR A 102 11.48 -21.02 4.08
CA THR A 102 12.25 -19.80 3.91
C THR A 102 12.91 -19.74 2.53
N THR A 103 13.49 -20.84 2.07
CA THR A 103 14.15 -20.91 0.75
C THR A 103 13.15 -20.71 -0.38
N ASP A 104 11.97 -21.35 -0.31
CA ASP A 104 10.92 -21.23 -1.32
C ASP A 104 10.39 -19.79 -1.46
N ARG A 105 10.37 -19.04 -0.34
CA ARG A 105 9.87 -17.66 -0.30
C ARG A 105 10.94 -16.59 -0.49
N LEU A 106 12.21 -16.95 -0.38
CA LEU A 106 13.32 -16.01 -0.52
C LEU A 106 13.27 -15.25 -1.85
N ARG A 107 13.17 -15.98 -2.95
CA ARG A 107 13.16 -15.39 -4.30
C ARG A 107 11.95 -14.47 -4.54
N PRO A 108 10.70 -14.88 -4.32
CA PRO A 108 9.53 -14.00 -4.48
C PRO A 108 9.62 -12.74 -3.62
N VAL A 109 10.01 -12.88 -2.35
CA VAL A 109 10.08 -11.74 -1.42
C VAL A 109 11.19 -10.75 -1.82
N LEU A 110 12.36 -11.25 -2.23
CA LEU A 110 13.42 -10.38 -2.74
C LEU A 110 13.01 -9.66 -4.03
N LEU A 111 12.29 -10.34 -4.94
CA LEU A 111 11.81 -9.72 -6.18
C LEU A 111 10.80 -8.61 -5.90
N THR A 112 9.82 -8.84 -5.01
CA THR A 112 8.83 -7.82 -4.65
C THR A 112 9.46 -6.64 -3.92
N ALA A 113 10.38 -6.89 -3.00
CA ALA A 113 11.13 -5.85 -2.30
C ALA A 113 11.98 -5.01 -3.27
N SER A 114 12.69 -5.67 -4.18
CA SER A 114 13.51 -4.98 -5.19
C SER A 114 12.65 -4.16 -6.16
N ALA A 115 11.53 -4.70 -6.61
CA ALA A 115 10.61 -3.99 -7.49
C ALA A 115 10.03 -2.74 -6.82
N ALA A 116 9.61 -2.86 -5.56
CA ALA A 116 9.13 -1.72 -4.79
C ALA A 116 10.23 -0.68 -4.54
N ALA A 117 11.44 -1.11 -4.15
CA ALA A 117 12.57 -0.21 -3.95
C ALA A 117 12.93 0.55 -5.23
N LEU A 118 12.96 -0.13 -6.39
CA LEU A 118 13.21 0.49 -7.70
C LEU A 118 12.09 1.47 -8.08
N GLY A 119 10.83 1.16 -7.74
CA GLY A 119 9.70 2.06 -7.97
C GLY A 119 9.80 3.37 -7.18
N PHE A 120 10.33 3.32 -5.96
CA PHE A 120 10.56 4.51 -5.13
C PHE A 120 11.88 5.23 -5.42
N LEU A 121 12.81 4.59 -6.14
CA LEU A 121 14.14 5.14 -6.40
C LEU A 121 14.11 6.51 -7.10
N PRO A 122 13.31 6.76 -8.17
CA PRO A 122 13.25 8.08 -8.81
C PRO A 122 12.83 9.19 -7.82
N MET A 123 11.89 8.89 -6.91
CA MET A 123 11.47 9.85 -5.89
C MET A 123 12.57 10.10 -4.85
N ALA A 124 13.36 9.08 -4.51
CA ALA A 124 14.44 9.20 -3.55
C ALA A 124 15.59 10.08 -4.07
N ILE A 125 15.87 10.08 -5.36
CA ILE A 125 16.97 10.85 -5.99
C ILE A 125 16.51 12.17 -6.61
N SER A 126 15.20 12.44 -6.67
CA SER A 126 14.64 13.67 -7.24
C SER A 126 15.23 14.91 -6.59
N SER A 127 15.52 15.94 -7.40
CA SER A 127 15.96 17.27 -6.98
C SER A 127 15.02 18.38 -7.44
N SER A 128 13.87 18.02 -8.03
CA SER A 128 12.86 18.97 -8.55
C SER A 128 12.07 19.64 -7.42
N ALA A 129 11.28 20.65 -7.77
CA ALA A 129 10.33 21.27 -6.85
C ALA A 129 9.40 20.20 -6.25
N GLY A 130 9.25 20.19 -4.91
CA GLY A 130 8.50 19.15 -4.17
C GLY A 130 9.31 17.91 -3.77
N ALA A 131 10.58 17.80 -4.16
CA ALA A 131 11.46 16.72 -3.75
C ALA A 131 11.65 16.65 -2.21
N GLU A 132 11.54 17.78 -1.52
CA GLU A 132 11.62 17.87 -0.05
C GLU A 132 10.57 16.98 0.65
N VAL A 133 9.41 16.80 0.04
CA VAL A 133 8.33 15.92 0.53
C VAL A 133 8.54 14.47 0.08
N GLN A 134 8.97 14.26 -1.15
CA GLN A 134 9.07 12.93 -1.76
C GLN A 134 10.29 12.14 -1.26
N ARG A 135 11.44 12.80 -1.11
CA ARG A 135 12.70 12.18 -0.68
C ARG A 135 12.62 11.46 0.67
N PRO A 136 12.12 12.08 1.77
CA PRO A 136 12.03 11.41 3.06
C PRO A 136 11.10 10.19 3.00
N LEU A 137 9.95 10.29 2.34
CA LEU A 137 9.00 9.20 2.15
C LEU A 137 9.68 8.01 1.45
N ALA A 138 10.26 8.26 0.26
CA ALA A 138 10.91 7.22 -0.54
C ALA A 138 12.12 6.61 0.19
N THR A 139 12.89 7.41 0.90
CA THR A 139 14.05 6.95 1.68
C THR A 139 13.64 6.00 2.80
N VAL A 140 12.58 6.32 3.53
CA VAL A 140 12.02 5.45 4.59
C VAL A 140 11.56 4.12 4.00
N VAL A 141 10.82 4.16 2.88
CA VAL A 141 10.30 2.94 2.26
C VAL A 141 11.43 2.06 1.75
N ILE A 142 12.40 2.60 1.02
CA ILE A 142 13.54 1.83 0.48
C ILE A 142 14.37 1.24 1.62
N GLY A 143 14.79 2.05 2.58
CA GLY A 143 15.63 1.61 3.69
C GLY A 143 14.92 0.61 4.59
N GLY A 144 13.65 0.90 4.91
CA GLY A 144 12.85 0.01 5.73
C GLY A 144 12.53 -1.30 5.04
N LEU A 145 12.29 -1.30 3.73
CA LEU A 145 11.99 -2.50 2.97
C LEU A 145 13.22 -3.41 2.88
N PHE A 146 14.41 -2.85 2.69
CA PHE A 146 15.66 -3.61 2.66
C PHE A 146 15.89 -4.32 4.00
N THR A 147 15.82 -3.60 5.11
CA THR A 147 16.02 -4.19 6.45
C THR A 147 14.89 -5.12 6.85
N ALA A 148 13.63 -4.75 6.56
CA ALA A 148 12.48 -5.61 6.84
C ALA A 148 12.62 -6.96 6.12
N THR A 149 13.01 -6.96 4.85
CA THR A 149 13.16 -8.19 4.08
C THR A 149 14.21 -9.11 4.68
N LEU A 150 15.40 -8.58 4.98
CA LEU A 150 16.48 -9.36 5.58
C LEU A 150 16.10 -9.88 6.97
N LEU A 151 15.61 -8.99 7.84
CA LEU A 151 15.30 -9.36 9.22
C LEU A 151 14.08 -10.27 9.30
N THR A 152 13.05 -10.05 8.48
CA THR A 152 11.87 -10.93 8.45
C THR A 152 12.24 -12.34 8.01
N MET A 153 13.15 -12.50 7.03
CA MET A 153 13.63 -13.81 6.58
C MET A 153 14.47 -14.56 7.64
N ILE A 154 15.01 -13.85 8.62
CA ILE A 154 15.78 -14.44 9.72
C ILE A 154 14.93 -14.57 10.98
N VAL A 155 14.26 -13.50 11.37
CA VAL A 155 13.57 -13.41 12.67
C VAL A 155 12.27 -14.21 12.67
N LEU A 156 11.45 -14.12 11.62
CA LEU A 156 10.18 -14.86 11.59
C LEU A 156 10.36 -16.38 11.65
N PRO A 157 11.28 -17.03 10.92
CA PRO A 157 11.53 -18.45 11.04
C PRO A 157 11.95 -18.87 12.46
N ILE A 158 12.77 -18.05 13.11
CA ILE A 158 13.21 -18.28 14.49
C ILE A 158 12.02 -18.16 15.45
N LEU A 159 11.22 -17.12 15.32
CA LEU A 159 10.01 -16.94 16.13
C LEU A 159 9.02 -18.09 15.90
N PHE A 160 8.81 -18.48 14.64
CA PHE A 160 7.94 -19.60 14.31
C PHE A 160 8.42 -20.90 14.98
N LYS A 161 9.72 -21.19 14.95
CA LYS A 161 10.32 -22.32 15.65
C LYS A 161 10.03 -22.27 17.15
N ILE A 162 10.29 -21.14 17.80
CA ILE A 162 10.14 -21.00 19.26
C ILE A 162 8.68 -21.16 19.70
N PHE A 163 7.75 -20.58 18.95
CA PHE A 163 6.35 -20.54 19.34
C PHE A 163 5.56 -21.77 18.91
N ASP A 164 5.94 -22.43 17.80
CA ASP A 164 5.18 -23.54 17.23
C ASP A 164 5.76 -24.92 17.62
N GLU A 165 7.00 -25.00 18.12
CA GLU A 165 7.63 -26.25 18.52
C GLU A 165 6.83 -26.99 19.62
N LYS A 166 6.10 -26.24 20.46
CA LYS A 166 5.22 -26.80 21.50
C LYS A 166 3.90 -27.35 20.94
N GLU A 167 3.43 -26.87 19.81
CA GLU A 167 2.17 -27.28 19.17
C GLU A 167 2.35 -28.36 18.09
N PHE A 168 3.59 -28.64 17.67
CA PHE A 168 3.90 -29.66 16.67
C PHE A 168 3.42 -31.06 17.08
N LYS A 169 3.13 -31.26 18.36
CA LYS A 169 2.63 -32.54 18.92
C LYS A 169 1.12 -32.75 18.81
N LYS A 170 0.30 -31.71 18.45
CA LYS A 170 -1.17 -31.87 18.28
C LYS A 170 -1.74 -30.85 17.28
N PRO A 171 -2.04 -31.24 16.04
CA PRO A 171 -2.73 -30.35 15.13
C PRO A 171 -4.21 -30.25 15.52
N LYS A 172 -4.61 -29.17 16.19
CA LYS A 172 -6.01 -28.77 16.32
C LYS A 172 -6.30 -27.62 15.37
N PHE A 173 -6.79 -27.94 14.18
CA PHE A 173 -7.27 -26.94 13.25
C PHE A 173 -8.66 -26.44 13.66
N LYS A 174 -8.78 -25.20 14.10
CA LYS A 174 -10.04 -24.45 14.05
C LYS A 174 -10.17 -23.86 12.66
N LYS A 175 -11.07 -24.40 11.85
CA LYS A 175 -11.54 -23.76 10.62
C LYS A 175 -12.17 -22.41 11.00
N VAL A 176 -11.50 -21.32 10.69
CA VAL A 176 -12.14 -20.00 10.66
C VAL A 176 -13.09 -20.02 9.46
N LYS A 177 -14.37 -19.78 9.73
CA LYS A 177 -15.40 -19.73 8.71
C LYS A 177 -15.12 -18.49 7.85
N ASN A 178 -14.65 -18.70 6.63
CA ASN A 178 -14.25 -17.63 5.69
C ASN A 178 -15.37 -16.61 5.38
N SER A 179 -16.62 -16.91 5.77
CA SER A 179 -17.78 -16.02 5.57
C SER A 179 -17.68 -14.70 6.35
N ASP A 180 -17.08 -14.71 7.54
CA ASP A 180 -17.12 -13.55 8.42
C ASP A 180 -16.05 -12.51 8.04
N VAL A 181 -14.93 -12.97 7.50
CA VAL A 181 -13.84 -12.12 6.99
C VAL A 181 -14.28 -11.41 5.69
N LEU A 182 -15.00 -12.11 4.82
CA LEU A 182 -15.53 -11.54 3.57
C LEU A 182 -16.56 -10.44 3.84
N LEU A 183 -17.38 -10.59 4.88
CA LEU A 183 -18.36 -9.59 5.29
C LEU A 183 -17.71 -8.31 5.81
N ILE A 184 -16.64 -8.42 6.59
CA ILE A 184 -15.89 -7.25 7.10
C ILE A 184 -15.15 -6.55 5.94
N PHE A 185 -14.58 -7.30 4.99
CA PHE A 185 -13.89 -6.73 3.83
C PHE A 185 -14.88 -6.03 2.86
N MET A 186 -16.12 -6.49 2.80
CA MET A 186 -17.18 -5.88 1.98
C MET A 186 -17.74 -4.60 2.63
N LEU A 187 -17.62 -4.43 3.95
CA LEU A 187 -18.04 -3.24 4.69
C LEU A 187 -16.97 -2.13 4.74
N LEU A 188 -15.69 -2.46 4.55
CA LEU A 188 -14.57 -1.49 4.57
C LEU A 188 -14.71 -0.34 3.55
N PRO A 189 -15.13 -0.56 2.29
CA PRO A 189 -15.33 0.54 1.35
C PRO A 189 -16.47 1.49 1.73
N PHE A 190 -17.46 1.05 2.54
CA PHE A 190 -18.54 1.92 2.99
C PHE A 190 -18.11 2.91 4.09
N ILE A 191 -17.03 2.65 4.82
CA ILE A 191 -16.50 3.58 5.83
C ILE A 191 -15.66 4.69 5.18
N GLY A 192 -15.12 4.46 3.97
CA GLY A 192 -14.33 5.42 3.21
C GLY A 192 -15.13 6.51 2.47
N PHE A 193 -16.44 6.41 2.38
CA PHE A 193 -17.29 7.38 1.66
C PHE A 193 -17.84 8.50 2.55
N SER A 194 -17.17 8.87 3.63
CA SER A 194 -17.38 10.19 4.22
C SER A 194 -16.55 11.22 3.44
N GLN A 195 -16.81 11.38 2.15
CA GLN A 195 -16.49 12.62 1.47
C GLN A 195 -17.42 13.68 2.07
N GLN A 196 -16.89 14.42 3.01
CA GLN A 196 -17.49 15.64 3.47
C GLN A 196 -17.61 16.56 2.25
N ASN A 197 -18.82 16.65 1.69
CA ASN A 197 -19.17 17.67 0.71
C ASN A 197 -18.90 19.02 1.37
N ASN A 198 -17.73 19.58 1.08
CA ASN A 198 -17.40 20.93 1.48
C ASN A 198 -17.99 21.85 0.39
N PRO A 199 -19.15 22.49 0.64
CA PRO A 199 -19.79 23.35 -0.37
C PRO A 199 -18.90 24.54 -0.77
N GLU A 200 -17.93 24.87 0.07
CA GLU A 200 -16.91 25.89 -0.17
C GLU A 200 -15.90 25.43 -1.23
N LEU A 201 -15.48 24.16 -1.21
CA LEU A 201 -14.57 23.58 -2.19
C LEU A 201 -15.22 23.49 -3.57
N ASP A 202 -16.49 23.08 -3.65
CA ASP A 202 -17.24 23.02 -4.90
C ASP A 202 -17.44 24.41 -5.52
N SER A 203 -17.66 25.44 -4.70
CA SER A 203 -17.76 26.82 -5.16
C SER A 203 -16.44 27.35 -5.69
N LEU A 204 -15.31 27.02 -5.02
CA LEU A 204 -13.97 27.39 -5.46
C LEU A 204 -13.55 26.66 -6.73
N VAL A 205 -13.88 25.38 -6.86
CA VAL A 205 -13.62 24.59 -8.07
C VAL A 205 -14.43 25.14 -9.25
N LYS A 206 -15.73 25.43 -9.07
CA LYS A 206 -16.55 26.07 -10.11
C LYS A 206 -15.99 27.42 -10.54
N LYS A 207 -15.54 28.24 -9.58
CA LYS A 207 -14.95 29.56 -9.85
C LYS A 207 -13.60 29.45 -10.57
N ALA A 208 -12.77 28.45 -10.21
CA ALA A 208 -11.51 28.16 -10.88
C ALA A 208 -11.72 27.69 -12.33
N ILE A 209 -12.70 26.81 -12.56
CA ILE A 209 -13.07 26.31 -13.89
C ILE A 209 -13.62 27.46 -14.77
N SER A 210 -14.51 28.29 -14.23
CA SER A 210 -15.12 29.40 -14.97
C SER A 210 -14.11 30.50 -15.33
N ASN A 211 -13.05 30.68 -14.57
CA ASN A 211 -12.02 31.70 -14.80
C ASN A 211 -10.79 31.19 -15.54
N ASN A 212 -10.69 29.89 -15.80
CA ASN A 212 -9.56 29.32 -16.51
C ASN A 212 -9.66 29.65 -18.02
N ALA A 213 -8.73 30.45 -18.52
CA ALA A 213 -8.67 30.87 -19.93
C ALA A 213 -8.53 29.64 -20.87
N GLY A 214 -7.86 28.57 -20.47
CA GLY A 214 -7.70 27.34 -21.26
C GLY A 214 -9.02 26.60 -21.45
N ILE A 215 -9.88 26.56 -20.44
CA ILE A 215 -11.19 25.91 -20.51
C ILE A 215 -12.15 26.74 -21.38
N LYS A 216 -12.13 28.06 -21.25
CA LYS A 216 -12.90 28.96 -22.14
C LYS A 216 -12.46 28.82 -23.61
N ALA A 217 -11.18 28.76 -23.87
CA ALA A 217 -10.66 28.54 -25.22
C ALA A 217 -11.06 27.17 -25.79
N GLY A 218 -11.08 26.13 -24.94
CA GLY A 218 -11.56 24.79 -25.31
C GLY A 218 -13.06 24.77 -25.64
N GLN A 219 -13.89 25.43 -24.86
CA GLN A 219 -15.32 25.55 -25.11
C GLN A 219 -15.62 26.29 -26.40
N LEU A 220 -14.92 27.41 -26.68
CA LEU A 220 -15.05 28.15 -27.91
C LEU A 220 -14.63 27.33 -29.15
N LYS A 221 -13.60 26.48 -29.02
CA LYS A 221 -13.21 25.56 -30.12
C LYS A 221 -14.29 24.51 -30.40
N ILE A 222 -14.92 23.97 -29.36
CA ILE A 222 -16.03 22.99 -29.51
C ILE A 222 -17.25 23.67 -30.16
N GLU A 223 -17.56 24.89 -29.76
CA GLU A 223 -18.70 25.65 -30.31
C GLU A 223 -18.46 26.04 -31.78
N LYS A 224 -17.23 26.44 -32.12
CA LYS A 224 -16.81 26.67 -33.49
C LYS A 224 -16.91 25.40 -34.33
N ALA A 225 -16.42 24.27 -33.86
CA ALA A 225 -16.53 23.00 -34.57
C ALA A 225 -17.98 22.54 -34.76
N LYS A 226 -18.89 22.82 -33.81
CA LYS A 226 -20.33 22.56 -33.95
C LYS A 226 -20.99 23.45 -35.00
N GLN A 227 -20.56 24.70 -35.13
CA GLN A 227 -21.06 25.60 -36.17
C GLN A 227 -20.54 25.23 -37.57
N GLU A 228 -19.27 24.84 -37.67
CA GLU A 228 -18.68 24.33 -38.90
C GLU A 228 -19.35 23.03 -39.39
N THR A 229 -19.74 22.14 -38.48
CA THR A 229 -20.51 20.93 -38.84
C THR A 229 -21.93 21.25 -39.30
N LYS A 230 -22.58 22.27 -38.75
CA LYS A 230 -23.90 22.75 -39.27
C LYS A 230 -23.81 23.33 -40.65
N LEU A 231 -22.78 24.11 -40.93
CA LEU A 231 -22.54 24.71 -42.26
C LEU A 231 -22.17 23.63 -43.29
N ALA A 232 -21.50 22.55 -42.91
CA ALA A 232 -21.17 21.43 -43.80
C ALA A 232 -22.39 20.59 -44.23
N TYR A 233 -23.52 20.67 -43.50
CA TYR A 233 -24.77 20.00 -43.85
C TYR A 233 -25.70 20.82 -44.74
N ASP A 234 -25.35 22.06 -45.03
CA ASP A 234 -26.12 22.94 -45.94
C ASP A 234 -25.54 22.79 -47.36
N PHE A 235 -25.73 21.59 -47.93
CA PHE A 235 -25.43 21.38 -49.36
C PHE A 235 -26.46 22.13 -50.20
N GLU A 236 -25.99 23.04 -51.05
CA GLU A 236 -26.79 23.69 -52.10
C GLU A 236 -27.57 22.62 -52.90
N LYS A 237 -28.88 22.87 -53.07
CA LYS A 237 -29.72 22.03 -53.92
C LYS A 237 -29.17 22.03 -55.33
N THR A 238 -28.67 20.90 -55.79
CA THR A 238 -28.22 20.74 -57.19
C THR A 238 -29.42 20.87 -58.11
N ASN A 239 -29.47 21.99 -58.86
CA ASN A 239 -30.47 22.18 -59.93
C ASN A 239 -30.10 21.30 -61.13
N VAL A 240 -30.84 20.25 -61.35
CA VAL A 240 -30.71 19.35 -62.51
C VAL A 240 -31.56 19.99 -63.64
N TYR A 241 -30.90 20.56 -64.65
CA TYR A 241 -31.56 21.03 -65.89
C TYR A 241 -31.61 19.83 -66.84
N TYR A 242 -32.81 19.45 -67.28
CA TYR A 242 -33.03 18.57 -68.43
C TYR A 242 -33.13 19.44 -69.67
N SER A 243 -32.34 19.15 -70.68
CA SER A 243 -32.48 19.64 -72.10
C SER A 243 -33.06 18.53 -72.94
#